data_b447a73c6a84a99256225d83f3ce165b
#
_entry.id   b447a73c6a84a99256225d83f3ce165b
#
_cell.length_a   1.000
_cell.length_b   1.000
_cell.length_c   1.000
_cell.angle_alpha   90.00
_cell.angle_beta   90.00
_cell.angle_gamma   90.00
#
_symmetry.space_group_name_H-M   'P 1'
#
loop_
_entity.id
_entity.type
_entity.pdbx_description
1 polymer ?
#
loop_
_entity_poly.entity_id
_entity_poly.type
_entity_poly.pdbx_seq_one_letter_code
_entity_poly.pdbx_strand_id
1 'polypeptide(L)'
;MARNRVQFQKGLSMAAFNQRYGTEEQCEAALGQWRWPDGFRCPKCGGTDAGVVATRRLYQCSRCSRQTSAKAGTIFHASRTPLTKWFLAIHLMTSAKNDIAALELARQLDVKWDTAWLIKQKLMEVMRQRNSTYRLDGLIQVDDAYVGGEKPGKSGRGAKNKLPFVVAVSTVKGKPVFAQLRVVPGFSKEAIRDWARGSIAPGSHVLSDGLGCFNGLDEAGLAHSKIITGGGRPKDPEFLWVNITLGNVKSAVTGTCRSLDARHTPRYLAAYEWRYNRRFELTQNLARLARAAATTAPAPYGRLAAVRSKKYRHLAEAFG
;
A
#
# COMPACT_ATOMS: atom_id res chain seq x y z
N MET A 1 1.32 21.10 27.21
CA MET A 1 1.17 19.73 26.71
C MET A 1 2.38 19.34 25.86
N ALA A 2 2.99 18.20 26.11
CA ALA A 2 4.09 17.72 25.28
C ALA A 2 3.59 17.44 23.85
N ARG A 3 4.26 18.00 22.83
CA ARG A 3 3.88 17.79 21.42
C ARG A 3 4.10 16.33 21.02
N ASN A 4 3.12 15.72 20.36
CA ASN A 4 3.24 14.38 19.82
C ASN A 4 4.32 14.37 18.70
N ARG A 5 5.44 13.72 18.95
CA ARG A 5 6.59 13.67 18.04
C ARG A 5 6.26 13.09 16.65
N VAL A 6 5.29 12.18 16.58
CA VAL A 6 4.82 11.60 15.30
C VAL A 6 4.05 12.63 14.50
N GLN A 7 3.16 13.38 15.14
CA GLN A 7 2.33 14.36 14.48
C GLN A 7 3.10 15.63 14.05
N PHE A 8 4.07 16.05 14.84
CA PHE A 8 4.81 17.31 14.62
C PHE A 8 6.22 17.09 14.02
N GLN A 9 6.50 15.95 13.43
CA GLN A 9 7.76 15.72 12.72
C GLN A 9 7.81 16.49 11.39
N LYS A 10 9.02 16.84 10.95
CA LYS A 10 9.25 17.45 9.64
C LYS A 10 9.04 16.40 8.54
N GLY A 11 8.33 16.79 7.47
CA GLY A 11 8.29 16.06 6.19
C GLY A 11 9.35 16.57 5.21
N LEU A 12 9.37 16.00 4.01
CA LEU A 12 10.14 16.57 2.89
C LEU A 12 9.34 17.77 2.33
N SER A 13 9.86 18.99 2.47
CA SER A 13 9.22 20.18 1.91
C SER A 13 9.32 20.21 0.38
N MET A 14 8.44 20.98 -0.31
CA MET A 14 8.53 21.15 -1.76
C MET A 14 9.85 21.79 -2.20
N ALA A 15 10.40 22.74 -1.41
CA ALA A 15 11.70 23.32 -1.70
C ALA A 15 12.82 22.25 -1.66
N ALA A 16 12.85 21.42 -0.62
CA ALA A 16 13.82 20.34 -0.51
C ALA A 16 13.59 19.23 -1.55
N PHE A 17 12.34 18.98 -1.96
CA PHE A 17 12.01 18.09 -3.07
C PHE A 17 12.59 18.62 -4.38
N ASN A 18 12.32 19.86 -4.75
CA ASN A 18 12.82 20.49 -5.97
C ASN A 18 14.35 20.53 -6.03
N GLN A 19 14.99 20.79 -4.90
CA GLN A 19 16.46 20.78 -4.80
C GLN A 19 17.05 19.39 -5.11
N ARG A 20 16.39 18.31 -4.70
CA ARG A 20 16.90 16.93 -4.82
C ARG A 20 16.43 16.21 -6.07
N TYR A 21 15.24 16.53 -6.57
CA TYR A 21 14.53 15.79 -7.61
C TYR A 21 13.84 16.71 -8.63
N GLY A 22 14.30 17.96 -8.72
CA GLY A 22 13.71 18.97 -9.62
C GLY A 22 14.07 18.77 -11.09
N THR A 23 15.13 18.02 -11.40
CA THR A 23 15.55 17.75 -12.79
C THR A 23 15.47 16.25 -13.11
N GLU A 24 15.37 15.94 -14.41
CA GLU A 24 15.32 14.56 -14.87
C GLU A 24 16.62 13.81 -14.55
N GLU A 25 17.77 14.51 -14.63
CA GLU A 25 19.10 13.98 -14.32
C GLU A 25 19.20 13.55 -12.85
N GLN A 26 18.72 14.41 -11.93
CA GLN A 26 18.67 14.09 -10.50
C GLN A 26 17.79 12.88 -10.23
N CYS A 27 16.62 12.80 -10.87
CA CYS A 27 15.71 11.68 -10.73
C CYS A 27 16.30 10.37 -11.28
N GLU A 28 16.98 10.43 -12.43
CA GLU A 28 17.64 9.25 -13.03
C GLU A 28 18.81 8.75 -12.19
N ALA A 29 19.64 9.64 -11.68
CA ALA A 29 20.74 9.30 -10.79
C ALA A 29 20.22 8.61 -9.51
N ALA A 30 19.20 9.18 -8.88
CA ALA A 30 18.56 8.60 -7.70
C ALA A 30 17.93 7.23 -8.01
N LEU A 31 17.22 7.10 -9.14
CA LEU A 31 16.62 5.84 -9.55
C LEU A 31 17.68 4.75 -9.80
N GLY A 32 18.81 5.10 -10.44
CA GLY A 32 19.93 4.20 -10.67
C GLY A 32 20.50 3.65 -9.37
N GLN A 33 20.76 4.53 -8.40
CA GLN A 33 21.24 4.16 -7.06
C GLN A 33 20.25 3.24 -6.31
N TRP A 34 18.95 3.51 -6.40
CA TRP A 34 17.94 2.66 -5.73
C TRP A 34 17.73 1.32 -6.41
N ARG A 35 17.92 1.26 -7.73
CA ARG A 35 17.82 0.02 -8.49
C ARG A 35 19.01 -0.90 -8.26
N TRP A 36 20.19 -0.33 -8.17
CA TRP A 36 21.46 -1.04 -8.04
C TRP A 36 22.25 -0.49 -6.85
N PRO A 37 21.80 -0.75 -5.60
CA PRO A 37 22.44 -0.22 -4.40
C PRO A 37 23.91 -0.72 -4.26
N ASP A 38 24.20 -1.93 -4.76
CA ASP A 38 25.52 -2.57 -4.71
C ASP A 38 26.26 -2.44 -6.06
N GLY A 39 25.91 -1.44 -6.88
CA GLY A 39 26.42 -1.26 -8.22
C GLY A 39 25.59 -1.91 -9.31
N PHE A 40 25.87 -1.54 -10.56
CA PHE A 40 25.15 -2.01 -11.74
C PHE A 40 25.14 -3.54 -11.81
N ARG A 41 23.99 -4.09 -12.20
CA ARG A 41 23.86 -5.52 -12.53
C ARG A 41 23.10 -5.68 -13.85
N CYS A 42 23.77 -6.26 -14.84
CA CYS A 42 23.19 -6.44 -16.17
C CYS A 42 21.98 -7.40 -16.13
N PRO A 43 20.82 -7.00 -16.63
CA PRO A 43 19.63 -7.87 -16.62
C PRO A 43 19.71 -9.06 -17.59
N LYS A 44 20.71 -9.08 -18.51
CA LYS A 44 20.91 -10.16 -19.48
C LYS A 44 21.93 -11.20 -19.00
N CYS A 45 23.10 -10.76 -18.54
CA CYS A 45 24.22 -11.65 -18.23
C CYS A 45 24.70 -11.60 -16.78
N GLY A 46 24.10 -10.75 -15.92
CA GLY A 46 24.52 -10.58 -14.54
C GLY A 46 25.86 -9.83 -14.33
N GLY A 47 26.52 -9.37 -15.41
CA GLY A 47 27.78 -8.60 -15.30
C GLY A 47 27.60 -7.34 -14.48
N THR A 48 28.67 -6.93 -13.76
CA THR A 48 28.65 -5.83 -12.80
C THR A 48 29.21 -4.52 -13.34
N ASP A 49 29.93 -4.55 -14.46
CA ASP A 49 30.55 -3.36 -15.05
C ASP A 49 29.68 -2.81 -16.20
N ALA A 50 29.53 -1.48 -16.21
CA ALA A 50 28.83 -0.79 -17.26
C ALA A 50 29.39 0.62 -17.51
N GLY A 51 29.52 0.97 -18.78
CA GLY A 51 29.72 2.35 -19.21
C GLY A 51 28.38 3.08 -19.29
N VAL A 52 28.39 4.40 -19.09
CA VAL A 52 27.22 5.26 -19.26
C VAL A 52 27.20 5.88 -20.66
N VAL A 53 26.16 5.61 -21.43
CA VAL A 53 25.90 6.27 -22.73
C VAL A 53 25.09 7.54 -22.41
N ALA A 54 25.79 8.65 -22.13
CA ALA A 54 25.20 9.89 -21.63
C ALA A 54 24.10 10.45 -22.56
N THR A 55 24.32 10.44 -23.89
CA THR A 55 23.36 10.95 -24.89
C THR A 55 22.00 10.25 -24.88
N ARG A 56 21.97 8.97 -24.46
CA ARG A 56 20.76 8.14 -24.39
C ARG A 56 20.33 7.81 -22.98
N ARG A 57 21.10 8.22 -21.96
CA ARG A 57 20.85 7.90 -20.55
C ARG A 57 20.71 6.39 -20.30
N LEU A 58 21.64 5.60 -20.90
CA LEU A 58 21.65 4.15 -20.81
C LEU A 58 22.94 3.67 -20.15
N TYR A 59 22.85 2.53 -19.47
CA TYR A 59 23.98 1.75 -19.01
C TYR A 59 24.28 0.67 -20.05
N GLN A 60 25.51 0.60 -20.55
CA GLN A 60 25.97 -0.44 -21.46
C GLN A 60 26.87 -1.41 -20.72
N CYS A 61 26.44 -2.65 -20.63
CA CYS A 61 27.20 -3.70 -19.97
C CYS A 61 28.54 -3.97 -20.72
N SER A 62 29.64 -3.92 -20.00
CA SER A 62 30.97 -4.20 -20.57
C SER A 62 31.12 -5.64 -21.05
N ARG A 63 30.41 -6.60 -20.42
CA ARG A 63 30.50 -8.02 -20.75
C ARG A 63 29.71 -8.45 -21.99
N CYS A 64 28.52 -7.89 -22.22
CA CYS A 64 27.62 -8.38 -23.29
C CYS A 64 27.03 -7.26 -24.16
N SER A 65 27.52 -6.04 -24.02
CA SER A 65 27.10 -4.84 -24.76
C SER A 65 25.61 -4.51 -24.68
N ARG A 66 24.86 -5.18 -23.77
CA ARG A 66 23.43 -4.89 -23.56
C ARG A 66 23.27 -3.49 -22.99
N GLN A 67 22.49 -2.66 -23.68
CA GLN A 67 22.07 -1.37 -23.16
C GLN A 67 20.77 -1.50 -22.37
N THR A 68 20.70 -0.82 -21.22
CA THR A 68 19.51 -0.79 -20.36
C THR A 68 19.39 0.56 -19.68
N SER A 69 18.19 1.05 -19.44
CA SER A 69 17.93 2.24 -18.63
C SER A 69 17.60 1.87 -17.18
N ALA A 70 17.73 2.81 -16.26
CA ALA A 70 17.27 2.63 -14.87
C ALA A 70 15.77 2.32 -14.77
N LYS A 71 14.96 2.73 -15.74
CA LYS A 71 13.51 2.45 -15.83
C LYS A 71 13.18 1.03 -16.34
N ALA A 72 14.03 0.44 -17.17
CA ALA A 72 13.72 -0.80 -17.85
C ALA A 72 13.51 -1.98 -16.90
N GLY A 73 12.40 -2.71 -17.00
CA GLY A 73 12.05 -3.83 -16.13
C GLY A 73 11.53 -3.45 -14.73
N THR A 74 11.29 -2.17 -14.48
CA THR A 74 10.70 -1.66 -13.23
C THR A 74 9.26 -1.21 -13.44
N ILE A 75 8.61 -0.67 -12.40
CA ILE A 75 7.28 -0.08 -12.53
C ILE A 75 7.25 1.10 -13.52
N PHE A 76 8.38 1.75 -13.75
CA PHE A 76 8.57 2.85 -14.70
C PHE A 76 8.80 2.39 -16.15
N HIS A 77 8.84 1.07 -16.39
CA HIS A 77 9.12 0.50 -17.70
C HIS A 77 8.21 1.07 -18.78
N ALA A 78 8.80 1.41 -19.94
CA ALA A 78 8.12 1.97 -21.12
C ALA A 78 7.27 3.23 -20.84
N SER A 79 7.49 3.94 -19.72
CA SER A 79 6.81 5.21 -19.45
C SER A 79 7.41 6.33 -20.28
N ARG A 80 6.54 7.06 -21.00
CA ARG A 80 6.89 8.33 -21.69
C ARG A 80 6.84 9.53 -20.74
N THR A 81 6.19 9.37 -19.58
CA THR A 81 6.13 10.41 -18.55
C THR A 81 7.51 10.62 -17.94
N PRO A 82 8.02 11.85 -17.83
CA PRO A 82 9.29 12.16 -17.18
C PRO A 82 9.36 11.65 -15.74
N LEU A 83 10.55 11.29 -15.27
CA LEU A 83 10.75 10.83 -13.88
C LEU A 83 10.45 11.92 -12.87
N THR A 84 10.69 13.19 -13.21
CA THR A 84 10.30 14.35 -12.38
C THR A 84 8.81 14.30 -12.01
N LYS A 85 7.92 14.01 -12.96
CA LYS A 85 6.47 13.84 -12.69
C LYS A 85 6.16 12.59 -11.87
N TRP A 86 6.90 11.50 -12.06
CA TRP A 86 6.78 10.31 -11.23
C TRP A 86 7.20 10.55 -9.78
N PHE A 87 8.33 11.23 -9.58
CA PHE A 87 8.83 11.54 -8.25
C PHE A 87 7.92 12.53 -7.53
N LEU A 88 7.36 13.51 -8.24
CA LEU A 88 6.34 14.40 -7.70
C LEU A 88 5.08 13.63 -7.29
N ALA A 89 4.63 12.67 -8.12
CA ALA A 89 3.52 11.79 -7.75
C ALA A 89 3.82 11.00 -6.47
N ILE A 90 5.02 10.42 -6.35
CA ILE A 90 5.46 9.70 -5.14
C ILE A 90 5.45 10.64 -3.94
N HIS A 91 5.97 11.87 -4.09
CA HIS A 91 5.99 12.87 -3.04
C HIS A 91 4.58 13.21 -2.56
N LEU A 92 3.68 13.57 -3.45
CA LEU A 92 2.29 13.94 -3.14
C LEU A 92 1.52 12.80 -2.48
N MET A 93 1.66 11.56 -2.99
CA MET A 93 0.98 10.39 -2.44
C MET A 93 1.50 9.95 -1.07
N THR A 94 2.75 10.28 -0.71
CA THR A 94 3.37 9.84 0.54
C THR A 94 3.44 10.92 1.61
N SER A 95 3.29 12.20 1.25
CA SER A 95 3.36 13.34 2.18
C SER A 95 2.04 13.59 2.90
N ALA A 96 0.91 13.34 2.24
CA ALA A 96 -0.40 13.62 2.79
C ALA A 96 -0.86 12.52 3.76
N LYS A 97 -1.58 12.91 4.81
CA LYS A 97 -2.24 11.96 5.73
C LYS A 97 -3.30 11.13 4.99
N ASN A 98 -4.10 11.80 4.18
CA ASN A 98 -5.08 11.18 3.30
C ASN A 98 -4.45 10.95 1.93
N ASP A 99 -5.06 10.11 1.12
CA ASP A 99 -4.64 9.92 -0.27
C ASP A 99 -4.96 11.17 -1.12
N ILE A 100 -4.38 11.27 -2.30
CA ILE A 100 -4.70 12.31 -3.29
C ILE A 100 -5.63 11.73 -4.36
N ALA A 101 -6.69 12.44 -4.73
CA ALA A 101 -7.58 12.02 -5.82
C ALA A 101 -6.83 12.02 -7.17
N ALA A 102 -7.20 11.11 -8.09
CA ALA A 102 -6.53 11.03 -9.40
C ALA A 102 -6.69 12.32 -10.23
N LEU A 103 -7.82 13.02 -10.09
CA LEU A 103 -8.04 14.31 -10.76
C LEU A 103 -7.15 15.41 -10.18
N GLU A 104 -6.98 15.45 -8.87
CA GLU A 104 -6.07 16.37 -8.21
C GLU A 104 -4.62 16.07 -8.60
N LEU A 105 -4.24 14.80 -8.61
CA LEU A 105 -2.92 14.38 -9.06
C LEU A 105 -2.66 14.77 -10.52
N ALA A 106 -3.67 14.68 -11.42
CA ALA A 106 -3.56 15.09 -12.81
C ALA A 106 -3.23 16.59 -12.93
N ARG A 107 -3.90 17.44 -12.13
CA ARG A 107 -3.65 18.89 -12.08
C ARG A 107 -2.25 19.22 -11.56
N GLN A 108 -1.83 18.57 -10.47
CA GLN A 108 -0.51 18.78 -9.87
C GLN A 108 0.64 18.32 -10.77
N LEU A 109 0.43 17.26 -11.55
CA LEU A 109 1.43 16.72 -12.48
C LEU A 109 1.37 17.36 -13.87
N ASP A 110 0.34 18.15 -14.15
CA ASP A 110 0.06 18.67 -15.50
C ASP A 110 0.09 17.53 -16.54
N VAL A 111 -0.81 16.55 -16.35
CA VAL A 111 -1.01 15.40 -17.26
C VAL A 111 -2.50 15.10 -17.41
N LYS A 112 -2.86 14.32 -18.45
CA LYS A 112 -4.23 13.83 -18.62
C LYS A 112 -4.62 12.92 -17.44
N TRP A 113 -5.91 12.93 -17.11
CA TRP A 113 -6.46 12.12 -16.00
C TRP A 113 -6.06 10.63 -16.09
N ASP A 114 -6.15 10.02 -17.28
CA ASP A 114 -5.78 8.60 -17.48
C ASP A 114 -4.31 8.34 -17.12
N THR A 115 -3.41 9.27 -17.42
CA THR A 115 -1.99 9.18 -17.10
C THR A 115 -1.79 9.25 -15.58
N ALA A 116 -2.42 10.22 -14.92
CA ALA A 116 -2.33 10.36 -13.46
C ALA A 116 -2.96 9.14 -12.74
N TRP A 117 -4.10 8.66 -13.22
CA TRP A 117 -4.74 7.47 -12.70
C TRP A 117 -3.83 6.24 -12.83
N LEU A 118 -3.20 6.04 -14.00
CA LEU A 118 -2.28 4.93 -14.22
C LEU A 118 -1.04 5.02 -13.33
N ILE A 119 -0.44 6.20 -13.18
CA ILE A 119 0.67 6.44 -12.25
C ILE A 119 0.26 6.06 -10.83
N LYS A 120 -0.88 6.58 -10.39
CA LYS A 120 -1.42 6.29 -9.05
C LYS A 120 -1.64 4.79 -8.85
N GLN A 121 -2.28 4.10 -9.79
CA GLN A 121 -2.53 2.66 -9.69
C GLN A 121 -1.23 1.85 -9.66
N LYS A 122 -0.23 2.22 -10.44
CA LYS A 122 1.10 1.58 -10.42
C LYS A 122 1.79 1.77 -9.07
N LEU A 123 1.79 2.96 -8.51
CA LEU A 123 2.40 3.24 -7.21
C LEU A 123 1.67 2.53 -6.06
N MET A 124 0.34 2.50 -6.09
CA MET A 124 -0.44 1.73 -5.12
C MET A 124 -0.22 0.21 -5.24
N GLU A 125 0.03 -0.30 -6.45
CA GLU A 125 0.42 -1.69 -6.66
C GLU A 125 1.80 -2.01 -6.06
N VAL A 126 2.77 -1.10 -6.19
CA VAL A 126 4.06 -1.19 -5.49
C VAL A 126 3.86 -1.26 -3.98
N MET A 127 3.04 -0.36 -3.43
CA MET A 127 2.70 -0.35 -1.99
C MET A 127 2.07 -1.68 -1.56
N ARG A 128 1.12 -2.22 -2.35
CA ARG A 128 0.44 -3.49 -2.08
C ARG A 128 1.41 -4.67 -2.05
N GLN A 129 2.28 -4.78 -3.06
CA GLN A 129 3.27 -5.85 -3.12
C GLN A 129 4.26 -5.74 -1.95
N ARG A 130 4.72 -4.54 -1.62
CA ARG A 130 5.64 -4.35 -0.50
C ARG A 130 4.99 -4.65 0.85
N ASN A 131 3.73 -4.23 1.05
CA ASN A 131 3.01 -4.49 2.30
C ASN A 131 2.74 -5.99 2.50
N SER A 132 2.62 -6.80 1.44
CA SER A 132 2.39 -8.24 1.55
C SER A 132 3.62 -9.02 2.03
N THR A 133 4.80 -8.37 2.13
CA THR A 133 6.02 -9.02 2.64
C THR A 133 6.14 -8.96 4.17
N TYR A 134 5.27 -8.21 4.84
CA TYR A 134 5.30 -8.08 6.31
C TYR A 134 4.28 -8.99 6.97
N ARG A 135 4.62 -9.50 8.13
CA ARG A 135 3.70 -10.11 9.08
C ARG A 135 3.65 -9.24 10.33
N LEU A 136 2.46 -9.13 10.92
CA LEU A 136 2.30 -8.49 12.22
C LEU A 136 2.77 -9.44 13.31
N ASP A 137 3.35 -8.89 14.38
CA ASP A 137 3.85 -9.64 15.52
C ASP A 137 3.42 -8.99 16.86
N GLY A 138 3.59 -9.71 17.95
CA GLY A 138 3.30 -9.27 19.29
C GLY A 138 1.80 -9.26 19.62
N LEU A 139 1.32 -8.20 20.29
CA LEU A 139 -0.09 -8.03 20.63
C LEU A 139 -0.83 -7.35 19.48
N ILE A 140 -1.84 -8.02 18.92
CA ILE A 140 -2.54 -7.58 17.71
C ILE A 140 -4.03 -7.47 17.98
N GLN A 141 -4.62 -6.32 17.67
CA GLN A 141 -6.07 -6.09 17.68
C GLN A 141 -6.61 -6.32 16.29
N VAL A 142 -7.70 -7.09 16.15
CA VAL A 142 -8.30 -7.45 14.85
C VAL A 142 -9.80 -7.18 14.86
N ASP A 143 -10.30 -6.57 13.78
CA ASP A 143 -11.72 -6.29 13.57
C ASP A 143 -12.13 -6.53 12.12
N ASP A 144 -13.41 -6.82 11.91
CA ASP A 144 -14.03 -6.96 10.60
C ASP A 144 -14.56 -5.60 10.08
N ALA A 145 -14.48 -5.42 8.78
CA ALA A 145 -15.04 -4.23 8.17
C ALA A 145 -15.47 -4.45 6.73
N TYR A 146 -16.28 -3.52 6.24
CA TYR A 146 -16.70 -3.47 4.85
C TYR A 146 -16.32 -2.15 4.20
N VAL A 147 -15.84 -2.23 2.95
CA VAL A 147 -15.69 -1.08 2.05
C VAL A 147 -16.75 -1.17 0.94
N GLY A 148 -17.37 -0.06 0.64
CA GLY A 148 -18.40 0.10 -0.39
C GLY A 148 -19.35 1.22 0.00
N GLY A 149 -19.85 2.00 -0.98
CA GLY A 149 -20.84 3.06 -0.73
C GLY A 149 -22.16 2.51 -0.23
N GLU A 150 -22.99 3.38 0.32
CA GLU A 150 -24.40 3.07 0.57
C GLU A 150 -25.08 2.80 -0.77
N LYS A 151 -25.57 1.59 -0.95
CA LYS A 151 -26.40 1.21 -2.09
C LYS A 151 -27.74 0.69 -1.56
N PRO A 152 -28.87 0.94 -2.27
CA PRO A 152 -30.17 0.39 -1.89
C PRO A 152 -30.10 -1.13 -1.77
N GLY A 153 -30.68 -1.69 -0.71
CA GLY A 153 -30.72 -3.13 -0.48
C GLY A 153 -30.55 -3.49 1.00
N LYS A 154 -30.35 -4.77 1.28
CA LYS A 154 -30.19 -5.29 2.63
C LYS A 154 -29.00 -4.64 3.34
N SER A 155 -29.25 -3.95 4.45
CA SER A 155 -28.20 -3.38 5.30
C SER A 155 -27.55 -4.47 6.17
N GLY A 156 -26.27 -4.27 6.55
CA GLY A 156 -25.57 -5.15 7.47
C GLY A 156 -24.67 -6.18 6.80
N ARG A 157 -24.27 -7.20 7.57
CA ARG A 157 -23.42 -8.32 7.12
C ARG A 157 -24.14 -9.13 6.04
N GLY A 158 -23.45 -9.40 4.91
CA GLY A 158 -24.02 -10.12 3.76
C GLY A 158 -24.68 -9.24 2.70
N ALA A 159 -24.54 -7.90 2.76
CA ALA A 159 -24.93 -7.01 1.68
C ALA A 159 -24.08 -7.28 0.43
N LYS A 160 -24.73 -7.65 -0.70
CA LYS A 160 -24.07 -8.07 -1.96
C LYS A 160 -23.10 -7.05 -2.56
N ASN A 161 -23.14 -5.80 -2.11
CA ASN A 161 -22.37 -4.68 -2.68
C ASN A 161 -21.23 -4.17 -1.77
N LYS A 162 -20.91 -4.88 -0.68
CA LYS A 162 -19.88 -4.49 0.26
C LYS A 162 -18.71 -5.48 0.24
N LEU A 163 -17.50 -4.99 0.08
CA LEU A 163 -16.29 -5.80 0.06
C LEU A 163 -15.79 -6.03 1.49
N PRO A 164 -15.74 -7.27 1.99
CA PRO A 164 -15.26 -7.58 3.32
C PRO A 164 -13.73 -7.43 3.39
N PHE A 165 -13.24 -6.83 4.45
CA PHE A 165 -11.81 -6.77 4.74
C PHE A 165 -11.53 -6.83 6.24
N VAL A 166 -10.37 -7.35 6.60
CA VAL A 166 -9.89 -7.41 7.97
C VAL A 166 -8.95 -6.23 8.21
N VAL A 167 -9.12 -5.57 9.35
CA VAL A 167 -8.18 -4.61 9.92
C VAL A 167 -7.47 -5.26 11.08
N ALA A 168 -6.15 -5.24 11.06
CA ALA A 168 -5.32 -5.70 12.17
C ALA A 168 -4.30 -4.64 12.55
N VAL A 169 -4.12 -4.39 13.85
CA VAL A 169 -3.19 -3.39 14.38
C VAL A 169 -2.33 -4.02 15.45
N SER A 170 -1.01 -4.06 15.23
CA SER A 170 -0.08 -4.46 16.27
C SER A 170 0.24 -3.31 17.21
N THR A 171 0.40 -3.62 18.49
CA THR A 171 0.67 -2.64 19.55
C THR A 171 1.89 -3.01 20.35
N VAL A 172 2.66 -1.98 20.76
CA VAL A 172 3.80 -2.11 21.67
C VAL A 172 3.62 -1.09 22.79
N LYS A 173 3.64 -1.54 24.04
CA LYS A 173 3.42 -0.69 25.23
C LYS A 173 2.13 0.12 25.10
N GLY A 174 1.05 -0.50 24.65
CA GLY A 174 -0.27 0.11 24.48
C GLY A 174 -0.36 1.16 23.35
N LYS A 175 0.64 1.27 22.45
CA LYS A 175 0.64 2.20 21.32
C LYS A 175 0.66 1.44 19.99
N PRO A 176 -0.07 1.92 18.97
CA PRO A 176 -0.13 1.26 17.68
C PRO A 176 1.17 1.44 16.91
N VAL A 177 1.71 0.36 16.38
CA VAL A 177 2.97 0.37 15.60
C VAL A 177 2.69 0.14 14.13
N PHE A 178 2.15 -1.02 13.77
CA PHE A 178 1.83 -1.40 12.40
C PHE A 178 0.35 -1.76 12.25
N ALA A 179 -0.16 -1.56 11.04
CA ALA A 179 -1.48 -2.03 10.65
C ALA A 179 -1.40 -2.86 9.38
N GLN A 180 -2.32 -3.80 9.22
CA GLN A 180 -2.62 -4.48 7.98
C GLN A 180 -4.10 -4.36 7.63
N LEU A 181 -4.38 -4.19 6.34
CA LEU A 181 -5.71 -4.09 5.77
C LEU A 181 -5.81 -5.06 4.61
N ARG A 182 -6.56 -6.15 4.77
CA ARG A 182 -6.64 -7.20 3.75
C ARG A 182 -8.08 -7.52 3.40
N VAL A 183 -8.40 -7.43 2.12
CA VAL A 183 -9.64 -7.96 1.59
C VAL A 183 -9.64 -9.47 1.76
N VAL A 184 -10.76 -10.00 2.26
CA VAL A 184 -10.99 -11.43 2.45
C VAL A 184 -12.19 -11.87 1.60
N PRO A 185 -12.30 -13.16 1.25
CA PRO A 185 -13.44 -13.65 0.45
C PRO A 185 -14.78 -13.52 1.17
N GLY A 186 -14.75 -13.49 2.51
CA GLY A 186 -15.91 -13.42 3.40
C GLY A 186 -15.45 -13.57 4.84
N PHE A 187 -16.38 -13.44 5.78
CA PHE A 187 -16.12 -13.67 7.20
C PHE A 187 -16.51 -15.11 7.59
N SER A 188 -15.75 -16.09 7.06
CA SER A 188 -15.79 -17.49 7.51
C SER A 188 -14.54 -17.81 8.31
N LYS A 189 -14.57 -18.89 9.11
CA LYS A 189 -13.41 -19.36 9.88
C LYS A 189 -12.22 -19.69 8.97
N GLU A 190 -12.47 -20.36 7.85
CA GLU A 190 -11.46 -20.75 6.87
C GLU A 190 -10.78 -19.52 6.26
N ALA A 191 -11.56 -18.50 5.88
CA ALA A 191 -11.03 -17.27 5.30
C ALA A 191 -10.15 -16.50 6.30
N ILE A 192 -10.55 -16.43 7.57
CA ILE A 192 -9.79 -15.79 8.64
C ILE A 192 -8.53 -16.61 8.98
N ARG A 193 -8.62 -17.93 9.08
CA ARG A 193 -7.47 -18.80 9.27
C ARG A 193 -6.41 -18.60 8.18
N ASP A 194 -6.84 -18.64 6.91
CA ASP A 194 -5.94 -18.53 5.77
C ASP A 194 -5.31 -17.13 5.69
N TRP A 195 -6.07 -16.07 5.99
CA TRP A 195 -5.56 -14.73 6.15
C TRP A 195 -4.53 -14.63 7.27
N ALA A 196 -4.84 -15.16 8.44
CA ALA A 196 -4.00 -15.09 9.64
C ALA A 196 -2.63 -15.75 9.40
N ARG A 197 -2.62 -16.97 8.81
CA ARG A 197 -1.37 -17.69 8.45
C ARG A 197 -0.44 -16.90 7.55
N GLY A 198 -0.99 -16.07 6.66
CA GLY A 198 -0.22 -15.22 5.75
C GLY A 198 0.19 -13.86 6.34
N SER A 199 -0.51 -13.38 7.37
CA SER A 199 -0.47 -11.99 7.83
C SER A 199 0.09 -11.82 9.24
N ILE A 200 0.05 -12.85 10.07
CA ILE A 200 0.45 -12.79 11.47
C ILE A 200 1.62 -13.75 11.71
N ALA A 201 2.60 -13.30 12.48
CA ALA A 201 3.74 -14.12 12.86
C ALA A 201 3.34 -15.16 13.92
N PRO A 202 3.89 -16.38 13.87
CA PRO A 202 3.69 -17.38 14.93
C PRO A 202 4.10 -16.82 16.31
N GLY A 203 3.40 -17.22 17.36
CA GLY A 203 3.66 -16.77 18.73
C GLY A 203 3.03 -15.39 19.07
N SER A 204 2.32 -14.76 18.12
CA SER A 204 1.58 -13.53 18.39
C SER A 204 0.30 -13.80 19.17
N HIS A 205 -0.12 -12.81 19.97
CA HIS A 205 -1.40 -12.83 20.68
C HIS A 205 -2.40 -11.89 20.01
N VAL A 206 -3.59 -12.40 19.67
CA VAL A 206 -4.61 -11.65 18.92
C VAL A 206 -5.83 -11.41 19.79
N LEU A 207 -6.29 -10.15 19.81
CA LEU A 207 -7.55 -9.72 20.42
C LEU A 207 -8.59 -9.48 19.32
N SER A 208 -9.80 -10.03 19.46
CA SER A 208 -10.94 -9.76 18.57
C SER A 208 -12.22 -9.45 19.34
N ASP A 209 -13.26 -8.96 18.64
CA ASP A 209 -14.59 -8.67 19.20
C ASP A 209 -15.43 -9.91 19.53
N GLY A 210 -14.89 -11.12 19.32
CA GLY A 210 -15.59 -12.37 19.57
C GLY A 210 -16.53 -12.82 18.45
N LEU A 211 -16.52 -12.18 17.27
CA LEU A 211 -17.26 -12.66 16.10
C LEU A 211 -16.83 -14.09 15.74
N GLY A 212 -17.80 -14.98 15.47
CA GLY A 212 -17.57 -16.42 15.28
C GLY A 212 -16.55 -16.79 14.20
N CYS A 213 -16.35 -15.97 13.17
CA CYS A 213 -15.33 -16.21 12.16
C CYS A 213 -13.90 -16.09 12.71
N PHE A 214 -13.68 -15.29 13.78
CA PHE A 214 -12.37 -15.14 14.41
C PHE A 214 -11.91 -16.38 15.19
N ASN A 215 -12.77 -17.39 15.38
CA ASN A 215 -12.32 -18.70 15.85
C ASN A 215 -11.33 -19.36 14.88
N GLY A 216 -11.26 -18.91 13.62
CA GLY A 216 -10.22 -19.30 12.67
C GLY A 216 -8.80 -18.87 13.07
N LEU A 217 -8.64 -17.93 14.03
CA LEU A 217 -7.34 -17.53 14.58
C LEU A 217 -6.76 -18.66 15.45
N ASP A 218 -7.59 -19.34 16.24
CA ASP A 218 -7.20 -20.50 17.03
C ASP A 218 -6.75 -21.64 16.10
N GLU A 219 -7.48 -21.87 14.99
CA GLU A 219 -7.14 -22.85 13.96
C GLU A 219 -5.86 -22.49 13.17
N ALA A 220 -5.45 -21.23 13.20
CA ALA A 220 -4.18 -20.79 12.63
C ALA A 220 -2.98 -21.01 13.57
N GLY A 221 -3.21 -21.48 14.80
CA GLY A 221 -2.19 -21.72 15.82
C GLY A 221 -1.73 -20.45 16.55
N LEU A 222 -2.59 -19.44 16.65
CA LEU A 222 -2.33 -18.18 17.34
C LEU A 222 -2.99 -18.19 18.74
N ALA A 223 -2.35 -17.53 19.71
CA ALA A 223 -3.00 -17.22 20.97
C ALA A 223 -4.11 -16.19 20.69
N HIS A 224 -5.36 -16.52 21.06
CA HIS A 224 -6.52 -15.68 20.73
C HIS A 224 -7.35 -15.39 21.97
N SER A 225 -7.66 -14.12 22.21
CA SER A 225 -8.57 -13.68 23.26
C SER A 225 -9.73 -12.89 22.65
N LYS A 226 -10.94 -13.12 23.17
CA LYS A 226 -12.18 -12.49 22.71
C LYS A 226 -12.62 -11.44 23.70
N ILE A 227 -12.94 -10.23 23.22
CA ILE A 227 -13.51 -9.14 24.00
C ILE A 227 -14.99 -9.06 23.64
N ILE A 228 -15.84 -9.61 24.50
CA ILE A 228 -17.30 -9.65 24.29
C ILE A 228 -17.91 -8.39 24.89
N THR A 229 -18.49 -7.53 24.06
CA THR A 229 -18.96 -6.21 24.45
C THR A 229 -20.48 -6.05 24.57
N GLY A 230 -21.24 -7.14 24.62
CA GLY A 230 -22.67 -7.09 24.92
C GLY A 230 -23.54 -6.21 23.99
N GLY A 231 -23.14 -5.99 22.73
CA GLY A 231 -23.92 -5.24 21.73
C GLY A 231 -23.53 -3.77 21.54
N GLY A 232 -22.52 -3.26 22.23
CA GLY A 232 -21.94 -1.92 22.02
C GLY A 232 -20.59 -1.94 21.31
N ARG A 233 -20.09 -0.78 20.90
CA ARG A 233 -18.68 -0.67 20.47
C ARG A 233 -17.79 -0.98 21.66
N PRO A 234 -16.74 -1.81 21.52
CA PRO A 234 -15.79 -2.04 22.59
C PRO A 234 -15.22 -0.71 23.08
N LYS A 235 -15.50 -0.36 24.33
CA LYS A 235 -14.86 0.78 25.02
C LYS A 235 -13.56 0.34 25.70
N ASP A 236 -13.19 -0.92 25.53
CA ASP A 236 -12.01 -1.48 26.13
C ASP A 236 -10.76 -0.78 25.61
N PRO A 237 -9.93 -0.21 26.48
CA PRO A 237 -8.66 0.39 26.09
C PRO A 237 -7.75 -0.58 25.33
N GLU A 238 -7.89 -1.88 25.57
CA GLU A 238 -7.12 -2.92 24.86
C GLU A 238 -7.59 -3.16 23.43
N PHE A 239 -8.79 -2.65 23.03
CA PHE A 239 -9.36 -2.77 21.67
C PHE A 239 -9.52 -1.42 20.97
N LEU A 240 -8.88 -0.39 21.48
CA LEU A 240 -9.04 1.01 21.03
C LEU A 240 -8.47 1.25 19.62
N TRP A 241 -7.29 0.70 19.33
CA TRP A 241 -6.51 1.10 18.17
C TRP A 241 -7.04 0.56 16.86
N VAL A 242 -7.61 -0.62 16.84
CA VAL A 242 -8.27 -1.17 15.64
C VAL A 242 -9.48 -0.30 15.27
N ASN A 243 -10.28 0.13 16.25
CA ASN A 243 -11.43 1.01 16.03
C ASN A 243 -11.03 2.39 15.50
N ILE A 244 -9.99 3.01 16.09
CA ILE A 244 -9.44 4.29 15.62
C ILE A 244 -8.90 4.14 14.19
N THR A 245 -8.16 3.08 13.92
CA THR A 245 -7.60 2.81 12.58
C THR A 245 -8.71 2.62 11.57
N LEU A 246 -9.74 1.85 11.89
CA LEU A 246 -10.90 1.64 11.03
C LEU A 246 -11.64 2.94 10.71
N GLY A 247 -11.88 3.79 11.73
CA GLY A 247 -12.47 5.11 11.55
C GLY A 247 -11.64 6.00 10.60
N ASN A 248 -10.32 6.01 10.80
CA ASN A 248 -9.40 6.75 9.93
C ASN A 248 -9.37 6.23 8.48
N VAL A 249 -9.42 4.90 8.28
CA VAL A 249 -9.51 4.28 6.95
C VAL A 249 -10.78 4.71 6.23
N LYS A 250 -11.93 4.60 6.91
CA LYS A 250 -13.24 5.00 6.35
C LYS A 250 -13.23 6.48 5.96
N SER A 251 -12.75 7.36 6.84
CA SER A 251 -12.65 8.80 6.57
C SER A 251 -11.70 9.11 5.41
N ALA A 252 -10.54 8.46 5.33
CA ALA A 252 -9.59 8.66 4.23
C ALA A 252 -10.16 8.19 2.89
N VAL A 253 -10.85 7.04 2.86
CA VAL A 253 -11.48 6.51 1.65
C VAL A 253 -12.61 7.42 1.20
N THR A 254 -13.52 7.81 2.10
CA THR A 254 -14.67 8.67 1.77
C THR A 254 -14.22 10.06 1.33
N GLY A 255 -13.21 10.64 1.97
CA GLY A 255 -12.68 11.97 1.64
C GLY A 255 -11.93 12.04 0.31
N THR A 256 -11.39 10.90 -0.17
CA THR A 256 -10.59 10.88 -1.41
C THR A 256 -11.37 10.29 -2.59
N CYS A 257 -12.26 9.33 -2.35
CA CYS A 257 -12.95 8.58 -3.38
C CYS A 257 -14.44 8.47 -3.05
N ARG A 258 -15.31 9.01 -3.91
CA ARG A 258 -16.77 8.86 -3.75
C ARG A 258 -17.24 7.41 -3.88
N SER A 259 -16.54 6.63 -4.71
CA SER A 259 -16.85 5.22 -4.95
C SER A 259 -15.55 4.46 -5.21
N LEU A 260 -15.38 3.31 -4.60
CA LEU A 260 -14.29 2.37 -4.87
C LEU A 260 -14.86 1.13 -5.53
N ASP A 261 -14.38 0.86 -6.73
CA ASP A 261 -14.62 -0.45 -7.37
C ASP A 261 -13.87 -1.54 -6.58
N ALA A 262 -14.55 -2.66 -6.35
CA ALA A 262 -14.00 -3.82 -5.63
C ALA A 262 -12.63 -4.27 -6.19
N ARG A 263 -12.45 -4.18 -7.53
CA ARG A 263 -11.20 -4.51 -8.24
C ARG A 263 -10.01 -3.67 -7.78
N HIS A 264 -10.24 -2.42 -7.39
CA HIS A 264 -9.18 -1.48 -7.02
C HIS A 264 -9.01 -1.34 -5.51
N THR A 265 -10.01 -1.72 -4.73
CA THR A 265 -10.03 -1.61 -3.26
C THR A 265 -8.76 -2.13 -2.59
N PRO A 266 -8.19 -3.32 -2.93
CA PRO A 266 -6.98 -3.80 -2.29
C PRO A 266 -5.78 -2.85 -2.41
N ARG A 267 -5.68 -2.09 -3.52
CA ARG A 267 -4.61 -1.11 -3.73
C ARG A 267 -4.82 0.16 -2.92
N TYR A 268 -6.06 0.62 -2.78
CA TYR A 268 -6.39 1.78 -1.94
C TYR A 268 -6.16 1.49 -0.45
N LEU A 269 -6.55 0.31 0.02
CA LEU A 269 -6.26 -0.14 1.38
C LEU A 269 -4.75 -0.23 1.62
N ALA A 270 -4.00 -0.78 0.65
CA ALA A 270 -2.55 -0.86 0.73
C ALA A 270 -1.87 0.52 0.74
N ALA A 271 -2.42 1.51 0.03
CA ALA A 271 -1.90 2.87 0.07
C ALA A 271 -2.12 3.54 1.43
N TYR A 272 -3.27 3.29 2.08
CA TYR A 272 -3.48 3.73 3.46
C TYR A 272 -2.50 3.03 4.42
N GLU A 273 -2.42 1.72 4.37
CA GLU A 273 -1.51 0.89 5.17
C GLU A 273 -0.05 1.33 5.00
N TRP A 274 0.37 1.63 3.76
CA TRP A 274 1.72 2.14 3.49
C TRP A 274 2.03 3.42 4.28
N ARG A 275 1.14 4.42 4.23
CA ARG A 275 1.31 5.70 4.94
C ARG A 275 1.24 5.50 6.44
N TYR A 276 0.28 4.72 6.92
CA TYR A 276 0.13 4.41 8.34
C TYR A 276 1.39 3.78 8.92
N ASN A 277 1.93 2.76 8.28
CA ASN A 277 3.10 2.02 8.77
C ASN A 277 4.41 2.81 8.67
N ARG A 278 4.44 3.91 7.93
CA ARG A 278 5.63 4.77 7.73
C ARG A 278 5.45 6.18 8.27
N ARG A 279 4.45 6.38 9.12
CA ARG A 279 4.14 7.70 9.71
C ARG A 279 5.17 8.22 10.70
N PHE A 280 6.13 7.39 11.10
CA PHE A 280 7.15 7.77 12.09
C PHE A 280 8.36 8.49 11.48
N GLU A 281 8.55 8.42 10.15
CA GLU A 281 9.69 9.02 9.46
C GLU A 281 9.26 9.56 8.08
N LEU A 282 8.53 10.67 8.08
CA LEU A 282 7.93 11.23 6.87
C LEU A 282 8.96 11.66 5.81
N THR A 283 10.16 12.12 6.22
CA THR A 283 11.22 12.54 5.30
C THR A 283 11.72 11.41 4.41
N GLN A 284 11.60 10.16 4.85
CA GLN A 284 12.08 8.97 4.14
C GLN A 284 11.06 8.37 3.17
N ASN A 285 9.80 8.80 3.24
CA ASN A 285 8.71 8.12 2.55
C ASN A 285 8.85 8.13 1.03
N LEU A 286 9.34 9.24 0.43
CA LEU A 286 9.61 9.31 -0.99
C LEU A 286 10.65 8.27 -1.40
N ALA A 287 11.82 8.27 -0.75
CA ALA A 287 12.91 7.37 -1.07
C ALA A 287 12.53 5.89 -0.87
N ARG A 288 11.76 5.59 0.18
CA ARG A 288 11.25 4.24 0.46
C ARG A 288 10.32 3.73 -0.65
N LEU A 289 9.38 4.57 -1.11
CA LEU A 289 8.46 4.16 -2.18
C LEU A 289 9.18 4.09 -3.53
N ALA A 290 10.05 5.05 -3.84
CA ALA A 290 10.81 5.06 -5.08
C ALA A 290 11.77 3.87 -5.19
N ARG A 291 12.43 3.47 -4.09
CA ARG A 291 13.26 2.24 -4.03
C ARG A 291 12.41 0.99 -4.27
N ALA A 292 11.26 0.88 -3.63
CA ALA A 292 10.33 -0.22 -3.88
C ALA A 292 9.85 -0.23 -5.34
N ALA A 293 9.57 0.93 -5.93
CA ALA A 293 9.16 1.08 -7.33
C ALA A 293 10.28 0.68 -8.31
N ALA A 294 11.54 1.00 -7.98
CA ALA A 294 12.71 0.64 -8.77
C ALA A 294 12.98 -0.88 -8.84
N THR A 295 12.49 -1.64 -7.86
CA THR A 295 12.65 -3.10 -7.77
C THR A 295 11.37 -3.88 -8.08
N THR A 296 10.24 -3.20 -8.32
CA THR A 296 8.96 -3.83 -8.67
C THR A 296 8.86 -4.02 -10.18
N ALA A 297 8.47 -5.22 -10.61
CA ALA A 297 8.26 -5.56 -12.01
C ALA A 297 7.17 -4.68 -12.68
N PRO A 298 7.20 -4.53 -14.02
CA PRO A 298 6.21 -3.74 -14.74
C PRO A 298 4.77 -4.18 -14.47
N ALA A 299 3.88 -3.21 -14.29
CA ALA A 299 2.44 -3.42 -14.19
C ALA A 299 1.75 -2.69 -15.36
N PRO A 300 1.49 -3.36 -16.50
CA PRO A 300 0.80 -2.76 -17.63
C PRO A 300 -0.67 -2.46 -17.31
N TYR A 301 -1.26 -1.52 -18.05
CA TYR A 301 -2.66 -1.08 -17.87
C TYR A 301 -3.63 -2.26 -17.80
N GLY A 302 -3.57 -3.18 -18.76
CA GLY A 302 -4.47 -4.35 -18.80
C GLY A 302 -4.44 -5.19 -17.52
N ARG A 303 -3.26 -5.36 -16.89
CA ARG A 303 -3.13 -6.05 -15.59
C ARG A 303 -3.78 -5.24 -14.46
N LEU A 304 -3.65 -3.93 -14.48
CA LEU A 304 -4.19 -3.06 -13.44
C LEU A 304 -5.70 -2.82 -13.58
N ALA A 305 -6.20 -2.72 -14.81
CA ALA A 305 -7.61 -2.54 -15.11
C ALA A 305 -8.39 -3.86 -15.00
N ALA A 306 -7.75 -4.97 -15.39
CA ALA A 306 -8.36 -6.30 -15.47
C ALA A 306 -8.14 -7.16 -14.23
N VAL A 307 -8.01 -6.62 -13.02
CA VAL A 307 -7.87 -7.43 -11.80
C VAL A 307 -9.16 -8.25 -11.54
N ARG A 308 -9.46 -9.11 -12.50
CA ARG A 308 -10.21 -10.35 -12.35
C ARG A 308 -9.23 -11.41 -11.83
N SER A 309 -8.79 -11.31 -10.59
CA SER A 309 -8.13 -12.45 -9.95
C SER A 309 -9.18 -13.55 -9.87
N LYS A 310 -8.85 -14.76 -10.36
CA LYS A 310 -9.73 -15.95 -10.18
C LYS A 310 -10.18 -16.08 -8.71
N LYS A 311 -9.35 -15.67 -7.76
CA LYS A 311 -9.59 -15.66 -6.31
C LYS A 311 -10.72 -14.72 -5.87
N TYR A 312 -11.04 -13.67 -6.64
CA TYR A 312 -12.09 -12.69 -6.33
C TYR A 312 -13.19 -12.63 -7.42
N ARG A 313 -13.23 -13.61 -8.35
CA ARG A 313 -14.23 -13.67 -9.42
C ARG A 313 -15.65 -13.69 -8.85
N HIS A 314 -15.87 -14.48 -7.79
CA HIS A 314 -17.15 -14.55 -7.08
C HIS A 314 -17.56 -13.21 -6.44
N LEU A 315 -16.59 -12.36 -6.02
CA LEU A 315 -16.88 -11.01 -5.52
C LEU A 315 -17.22 -10.05 -6.67
N ALA A 316 -16.54 -10.16 -7.82
CA ALA A 316 -16.84 -9.35 -8.99
C ALA A 316 -18.20 -9.70 -9.60
N GLU A 317 -18.60 -10.98 -9.61
CA GLU A 317 -19.92 -11.45 -10.06
C GLU A 317 -21.03 -11.06 -9.08
N ALA A 318 -20.72 -10.91 -7.79
CA ALA A 318 -21.66 -10.40 -6.80
C ALA A 318 -21.88 -8.88 -6.86
N PHE A 319 -21.03 -8.14 -7.61
CA PHE A 319 -21.03 -6.67 -7.70
C PHE A 319 -21.26 -6.17 -9.14
N GLY A 320 -21.49 -7.07 -10.12
CA GLY A 320 -21.80 -6.76 -11.51
C GLY A 320 -23.27 -6.45 -11.77
#